data_1eda6a48294eada15d1d719f0815a31d
#
_entry.id   1eda6a48294eada15d1d719f0815a31d
#
_cell.length_a   1.000
_cell.length_b   1.000
_cell.length_c   1.000
_cell.angle_alpha   90.00
_cell.angle_beta   90.00
_cell.angle_gamma   90.00
#
_symmetry.space_group_name_H-M   'P 1'
#
loop_
_entity.id
_entity.type
_entity.pdbx_description
1 polymer ?
#
loop_
_entity_poly.entity_id
_entity_poly.type
_entity_poly.pdbx_seq_one_letter_code
_entity_poly.pdbx_strand_id
1 'polypeptide(L)'
;MIRCEGLQWGPPGRPLTPPLDLHLTAGSLTAVIGHNGCGKSSLLKVIAGWQAPLAGRVRVEAPRQGGIGVLVQQQAFDRQFPIRLDALVAGGLWSQKHSRAAQRARLEQTLERWQLSGLQALPLEALSGGQLQRALLARLDLTDARLLLLDEPEAALDAEGQALFWQRARQWQAEGRTLLVVSHAVGHLSDWLDNALLVSAQGCILAPVSELRGARLERVA
;
A
#
# COMPACT_ATOMS: atom_id res chain seq x y z
N MET A 1 15.13 0.22 -6.01
CA MET A 1 13.71 0.02 -6.40
C MET A 1 12.98 1.33 -6.69
N ILE A 2 12.99 2.29 -5.77
CA ILE A 2 12.45 3.65 -5.98
C ILE A 2 13.56 4.66 -5.79
N ARG A 3 13.73 5.59 -6.74
CA ARG A 3 14.69 6.69 -6.66
C ARG A 3 14.01 8.00 -6.99
N CYS A 4 14.04 8.93 -6.05
CA CYS A 4 13.58 10.30 -6.22
C CYS A 4 14.78 11.23 -6.23
N GLU A 5 14.79 12.21 -7.12
CA GLU A 5 15.86 13.21 -7.27
C GLU A 5 15.20 14.60 -7.35
N GLY A 6 15.40 15.39 -6.30
CA GLY A 6 14.82 16.71 -6.14
C GLY A 6 13.28 16.72 -6.26
N LEU A 7 12.61 15.61 -5.86
CA LEU A 7 11.18 15.42 -6.07
C LEU A 7 10.35 16.41 -5.26
N GLN A 8 9.44 17.12 -5.93
CA GLN A 8 8.42 17.94 -5.30
C GLN A 8 7.02 17.54 -5.78
N TRP A 9 6.05 17.53 -4.88
CA TRP A 9 4.66 17.21 -5.16
C TRP A 9 3.70 18.08 -4.35
N GLY A 10 2.45 18.15 -4.79
CA GLY A 10 1.41 18.95 -4.15
C GLY A 10 0.38 19.46 -5.14
N PRO A 11 -0.49 20.37 -4.71
CA PRO A 11 -1.35 21.14 -5.61
C PRO A 11 -0.54 21.95 -6.62
N PRO A 12 -1.10 22.30 -7.80
CA PRO A 12 -0.40 23.09 -8.82
C PRO A 12 0.25 24.34 -8.24
N GLY A 13 1.55 24.53 -8.47
CA GLY A 13 2.33 25.69 -8.02
C GLY A 13 2.60 25.76 -6.51
N ARG A 14 2.17 24.76 -5.72
CA ARG A 14 2.38 24.76 -4.26
C ARG A 14 2.97 23.43 -3.79
N PRO A 15 4.31 23.31 -3.76
CA PRO A 15 4.95 22.12 -3.21
C PRO A 15 4.65 21.99 -1.71
N LEU A 16 4.37 20.76 -1.27
CA LEU A 16 4.03 20.44 0.13
C LEU A 16 5.25 20.27 1.01
N THR A 17 6.40 19.99 0.40
CA THR A 17 7.68 19.78 1.09
C THR A 17 8.82 20.43 0.31
N PRO A 18 10.00 20.69 0.92
CA PRO A 18 11.23 20.88 0.20
C PRO A 18 11.54 19.72 -0.75
N PRO A 19 12.45 19.88 -1.73
CA PRO A 19 12.86 18.82 -2.63
C PRO A 19 13.26 17.55 -1.88
N LEU A 20 12.77 16.40 -2.31
CA LEU A 20 13.05 15.09 -1.72
C LEU A 20 14.03 14.32 -2.59
N ASP A 21 15.18 13.96 -2.01
CA ASP A 21 16.06 12.90 -2.51
C ASP A 21 15.83 11.64 -1.68
N LEU A 22 15.43 10.55 -2.35
CA LEU A 22 15.04 9.29 -1.70
C LEU A 22 15.55 8.12 -2.50
N HIS A 23 16.11 7.14 -1.80
CA HIS A 23 16.43 5.84 -2.38
C HIS A 23 15.86 4.72 -1.49
N LEU A 24 14.89 3.98 -2.01
CA LEU A 24 14.36 2.76 -1.38
C LEU A 24 14.86 1.54 -2.14
N THR A 25 15.48 0.62 -1.40
CA THR A 25 15.99 -0.64 -1.95
C THR A 25 14.87 -1.62 -2.27
N ALA A 26 15.13 -2.56 -3.18
CA ALA A 26 14.22 -3.66 -3.41
C ALA A 26 14.09 -4.54 -2.16
N GLY A 27 12.87 -5.05 -1.90
CA GLY A 27 12.59 -5.89 -0.74
C GLY A 27 12.48 -5.11 0.58
N SER A 28 12.44 -3.77 0.57
CA SER A 28 12.23 -2.99 1.79
C SER A 28 10.74 -2.84 2.14
N LEU A 29 10.44 -2.78 3.43
CA LEU A 29 9.15 -2.40 3.98
C LEU A 29 9.29 -1.08 4.71
N THR A 30 8.74 -0.01 4.13
CA THR A 30 8.89 1.36 4.61
C THR A 30 7.52 1.97 4.92
N ALA A 31 7.34 2.50 6.13
CA ALA A 31 6.18 3.33 6.44
C ALA A 31 6.37 4.76 5.96
N VAL A 32 5.30 5.42 5.52
CA VAL A 32 5.23 6.86 5.27
C VAL A 32 4.38 7.48 6.38
N ILE A 33 4.99 8.32 7.18
CA ILE A 33 4.42 8.89 8.38
C ILE A 33 4.43 10.41 8.28
N GLY A 34 3.40 11.06 8.80
CA GLY A 34 3.26 12.51 8.83
C GLY A 34 1.83 12.92 9.13
N HIS A 35 1.63 14.18 9.51
CA HIS A 35 0.29 14.70 9.83
C HIS A 35 -0.65 14.66 8.61
N ASN A 36 -1.96 14.81 8.86
CA ASN A 36 -2.95 14.87 7.79
C ASN A 36 -2.72 16.09 6.89
N GLY A 37 -2.85 15.89 5.58
CA GLY A 37 -2.64 16.96 4.59
C GLY A 37 -1.18 17.21 4.20
N CYS A 38 -0.17 16.55 4.81
CA CYS A 38 1.23 16.74 4.43
C CYS A 38 1.61 16.10 3.07
N GLY A 39 0.68 15.40 2.41
CA GLY A 39 0.87 14.92 1.05
C GLY A 39 1.31 13.47 0.90
N LYS A 40 1.15 12.62 1.91
CA LYS A 40 1.51 11.18 1.86
C LYS A 40 0.83 10.46 0.68
N SER A 41 -0.50 10.58 0.57
CA SER A 41 -1.26 9.97 -0.53
C SER A 41 -0.86 10.52 -1.90
N SER A 42 -0.54 11.82 -1.98
CA SER A 42 -0.07 12.44 -3.22
C SER A 42 1.32 11.94 -3.60
N LEU A 43 2.22 11.72 -2.63
CA LEU A 43 3.51 11.09 -2.87
C LEU A 43 3.34 9.69 -3.47
N LEU A 44 2.45 8.86 -2.91
CA LEU A 44 2.16 7.55 -3.47
C LEU A 44 1.65 7.63 -4.91
N LYS A 45 0.75 8.59 -5.21
CA LYS A 45 0.22 8.80 -6.57
C LYS A 45 1.31 9.21 -7.56
N VAL A 46 2.26 10.05 -7.13
CA VAL A 46 3.41 10.44 -7.97
C VAL A 46 4.33 9.25 -8.21
N ILE A 47 4.64 8.45 -7.19
CA ILE A 47 5.45 7.23 -7.34
C ILE A 47 4.76 6.21 -8.24
N ALA A 48 3.42 6.08 -8.14
CA ALA A 48 2.62 5.22 -9.01
C ALA A 48 2.56 5.69 -10.48
N GLY A 49 3.01 6.94 -10.77
CA GLY A 49 2.90 7.55 -12.08
C GLY A 49 1.47 8.05 -12.42
N TRP A 50 0.57 8.11 -11.44
CA TRP A 50 -0.81 8.61 -11.61
C TRP A 50 -0.89 10.13 -11.57
N GLN A 51 0.12 10.77 -11.00
CA GLN A 51 0.23 12.23 -10.91
C GLN A 51 1.66 12.63 -11.31
N ALA A 52 1.77 13.67 -12.13
CA ALA A 52 3.07 14.25 -12.47
C ALA A 52 3.66 14.96 -11.25
N PRO A 53 4.98 14.89 -11.01
CA PRO A 53 5.65 15.71 -10.01
C PRO A 53 5.58 17.19 -10.38
N LEU A 54 5.64 18.09 -9.40
CA LEU A 54 5.77 19.53 -9.62
C LEU A 54 7.19 19.90 -10.07
N ALA A 55 8.21 19.21 -9.53
CA ALA A 55 9.60 19.35 -9.93
C ALA A 55 10.36 18.06 -9.59
N GLY A 56 11.56 17.92 -10.11
CA GLY A 56 12.39 16.73 -9.93
C GLY A 56 11.90 15.53 -10.73
N ARG A 57 12.31 14.35 -10.31
CA ARG A 57 11.91 13.11 -10.99
C ARG A 57 11.82 11.93 -10.03
N VAL A 58 10.99 10.97 -10.39
CA VAL A 58 10.90 9.66 -9.73
C VAL A 58 11.17 8.56 -10.76
N ARG A 59 11.98 7.58 -10.38
CA ARG A 59 12.24 6.37 -11.15
C ARG A 59 11.85 5.16 -10.31
N VAL A 60 11.06 4.27 -10.90
CA VAL A 60 10.65 3.00 -10.28
C VAL A 60 11.15 1.87 -11.17
N GLU A 61 11.96 1.01 -10.60
CA GLU A 61 12.48 -0.19 -11.26
C GLU A 61 11.50 -1.35 -11.07
N ALA A 62 10.38 -1.27 -11.77
CA ALA A 62 9.35 -2.31 -11.81
C ALA A 62 8.86 -2.50 -13.26
N PRO A 63 8.36 -3.69 -13.62
CA PRO A 63 7.72 -3.89 -14.92
C PRO A 63 6.60 -2.87 -15.13
N ARG A 64 6.47 -2.36 -16.37
CA ARG A 64 5.43 -1.37 -16.70
C ARG A 64 4.02 -1.90 -16.53
N GLN A 65 3.80 -3.20 -16.77
CA GLN A 65 2.52 -3.86 -16.60
C GLN A 65 2.59 -4.81 -15.41
N GLY A 66 1.66 -4.67 -14.46
CA GLY A 66 1.57 -5.53 -13.28
C GLY A 66 2.71 -5.36 -12.27
N GLY A 67 3.67 -4.46 -12.49
CA GLY A 67 4.83 -4.28 -11.61
C GLY A 67 4.55 -3.46 -10.36
N ILE A 68 3.50 -2.65 -10.36
CA ILE A 68 3.10 -1.80 -9.25
C ILE A 68 1.65 -2.14 -8.87
N GLY A 69 1.44 -2.53 -7.63
CA GLY A 69 0.12 -2.68 -7.02
C GLY A 69 -0.17 -1.47 -6.13
N VAL A 70 -1.36 -0.88 -6.27
CA VAL A 70 -1.73 0.32 -5.52
C VAL A 70 -3.06 0.09 -4.80
N LEU A 71 -3.09 0.37 -3.51
CA LEU A 71 -4.29 0.49 -2.70
C LEU A 71 -4.42 1.94 -2.23
N VAL A 72 -5.48 2.64 -2.66
CA VAL A 72 -5.76 4.02 -2.24
C VAL A 72 -6.74 4.06 -1.08
N GLN A 73 -6.63 5.08 -0.22
CA GLN A 73 -7.43 5.26 1.00
C GLN A 73 -8.94 5.31 0.73
N GLN A 74 -9.35 6.00 -0.31
CA GLN A 74 -10.75 6.07 -0.75
C GLN A 74 -10.85 5.46 -2.14
N GLN A 75 -11.12 4.19 -2.19
CA GLN A 75 -11.68 3.65 -3.41
C GLN A 75 -13.14 4.08 -3.42
N ALA A 76 -13.50 4.99 -4.34
CA ALA A 76 -14.88 5.22 -4.70
C ALA A 76 -15.43 3.95 -5.40
N PHE A 77 -15.48 2.87 -4.62
CA PHE A 77 -16.13 1.66 -5.06
C PHE A 77 -17.62 1.90 -4.97
N ASP A 78 -18.28 1.93 -6.11
CA ASP A 78 -19.72 1.82 -6.12
C ASP A 78 -20.07 0.44 -5.57
N ARG A 79 -20.47 0.39 -4.28
CA ARG A 79 -20.83 -0.86 -3.62
C ARG A 79 -22.09 -1.49 -4.23
N GLN A 80 -22.86 -0.73 -5.00
CA GLN A 80 -24.03 -1.22 -5.74
C GLN A 80 -23.66 -1.86 -7.08
N PHE A 81 -22.37 -1.74 -7.50
CA PHE A 81 -21.91 -2.44 -8.69
C PHE A 81 -22.07 -3.95 -8.50
N PRO A 82 -22.78 -4.66 -9.42
CA PRO A 82 -23.16 -6.05 -9.23
C PRO A 82 -21.99 -7.01 -9.46
N ILE A 83 -20.98 -6.92 -8.61
CA ILE A 83 -19.82 -7.82 -8.61
C ILE A 83 -19.77 -8.59 -7.28
N ARG A 84 -19.41 -9.86 -7.34
CA ARG A 84 -19.21 -10.72 -6.18
C ARG A 84 -17.78 -10.60 -5.66
N LEU A 85 -17.60 -10.99 -4.41
CA LEU A 85 -16.30 -10.98 -3.75
C LEU A 85 -15.25 -11.79 -4.52
N ASP A 86 -15.58 -13.01 -4.96
CA ASP A 86 -14.65 -13.86 -5.71
C ASP A 86 -14.21 -13.21 -7.03
N ALA A 87 -15.10 -12.55 -7.74
CA ALA A 87 -14.79 -11.86 -8.98
C ALA A 87 -13.94 -10.60 -8.75
N LEU A 88 -14.18 -9.85 -7.66
CA LEU A 88 -13.34 -8.73 -7.26
C LEU A 88 -11.90 -9.19 -7.01
N VAL A 89 -11.73 -10.25 -6.20
CA VAL A 89 -10.40 -10.75 -5.81
C VAL A 89 -9.70 -11.36 -7.02
N ALA A 90 -10.40 -12.15 -7.85
CA ALA A 90 -9.87 -12.75 -9.08
C ALA A 90 -9.33 -11.71 -10.09
N GLY A 91 -9.83 -10.47 -10.03
CA GLY A 91 -9.27 -9.36 -10.82
C GLY A 91 -7.77 -9.13 -10.60
N GLY A 92 -7.18 -9.60 -9.50
CA GLY A 92 -5.74 -9.57 -9.27
C GLY A 92 -4.93 -10.49 -10.21
N LEU A 93 -5.58 -11.46 -10.84
CA LEU A 93 -4.95 -12.42 -11.77
C LEU A 93 -4.94 -11.98 -13.24
N TRP A 94 -5.52 -10.83 -13.57
CA TRP A 94 -5.77 -10.42 -14.97
C TRP A 94 -4.50 -10.32 -15.83
N SER A 95 -3.38 -9.95 -15.26
CA SER A 95 -2.12 -9.81 -15.98
C SER A 95 -1.33 -11.12 -16.10
N GLN A 96 -1.84 -12.22 -15.54
CA GLN A 96 -1.08 -13.46 -15.37
C GLN A 96 -1.55 -14.54 -16.32
N LYS A 97 -0.57 -15.25 -16.92
CA LYS A 97 -0.82 -16.37 -17.81
C LYS A 97 -0.82 -17.68 -17.01
N HIS A 98 -1.90 -17.97 -16.31
CA HIS A 98 -2.11 -19.24 -15.60
C HIS A 98 -3.25 -20.04 -16.23
N SER A 99 -3.21 -21.37 -16.08
CA SER A 99 -4.35 -22.22 -16.42
C SER A 99 -5.55 -21.88 -15.50
N ARG A 100 -6.77 -22.17 -15.96
CA ARG A 100 -7.98 -21.95 -15.15
C ARG A 100 -7.93 -22.68 -13.80
N ALA A 101 -7.39 -23.88 -13.78
CA ALA A 101 -7.23 -24.67 -12.54
C ALA A 101 -6.26 -23.98 -11.57
N ALA A 102 -5.11 -23.48 -12.06
CA ALA A 102 -4.14 -22.76 -11.24
C ALA A 102 -4.71 -21.42 -10.72
N GLN A 103 -5.45 -20.68 -11.54
CA GLN A 103 -6.13 -19.45 -11.12
C GLN A 103 -7.14 -19.72 -9.99
N ARG A 104 -7.94 -20.79 -10.13
CA ARG A 104 -8.91 -21.17 -9.11
C ARG A 104 -8.23 -21.56 -7.80
N ALA A 105 -7.21 -22.39 -7.84
CA ALA A 105 -6.46 -22.79 -6.64
C ALA A 105 -5.81 -21.59 -5.93
N ARG A 106 -5.19 -20.67 -6.68
CA ARG A 106 -4.62 -19.43 -6.12
C ARG A 106 -5.69 -18.53 -5.48
N LEU A 107 -6.85 -18.41 -6.12
CA LEU A 107 -7.98 -17.64 -5.59
C LEU A 107 -8.46 -18.25 -4.26
N GLU A 108 -8.71 -19.56 -4.22
CA GLU A 108 -9.19 -20.26 -3.01
C GLU A 108 -8.19 -20.11 -1.85
N GLN A 109 -6.90 -20.34 -2.08
CA GLN A 109 -5.85 -20.14 -1.08
C GLN A 109 -5.76 -18.70 -0.58
N THR A 110 -5.94 -17.73 -1.47
CA THR A 110 -5.89 -16.32 -1.09
C THR A 110 -7.11 -15.92 -0.27
N LEU A 111 -8.29 -16.39 -0.62
CA LEU A 111 -9.51 -16.16 0.17
C LEU A 111 -9.40 -16.77 1.57
N GLU A 112 -8.85 -17.97 1.69
CA GLU A 112 -8.58 -18.60 2.99
C GLU A 112 -7.59 -17.77 3.81
N ARG A 113 -6.47 -17.38 3.22
CA ARG A 113 -5.42 -16.56 3.87
C ARG A 113 -5.94 -15.23 4.41
N TRP A 114 -6.89 -14.62 3.71
CA TRP A 114 -7.50 -13.36 4.12
C TRP A 114 -8.79 -13.54 4.92
N GLN A 115 -9.08 -14.78 5.39
CA GLN A 115 -10.28 -15.12 6.18
C GLN A 115 -11.59 -14.69 5.48
N LEU A 116 -11.67 -14.96 4.18
CA LEU A 116 -12.83 -14.64 3.33
C LEU A 116 -13.54 -15.90 2.82
N SER A 117 -13.16 -17.08 3.33
CA SER A 117 -13.79 -18.35 2.99
C SER A 117 -15.27 -18.34 3.39
N GLY A 118 -16.12 -18.87 2.51
CA GLY A 118 -17.58 -18.85 2.70
C GLY A 118 -18.28 -17.57 2.23
N LEU A 119 -17.52 -16.51 1.89
CA LEU A 119 -18.07 -15.21 1.45
C LEU A 119 -18.01 -15.01 -0.08
N GLN A 120 -17.49 -15.97 -0.82
CA GLN A 120 -17.13 -15.85 -2.25
C GLN A 120 -18.28 -15.34 -3.11
N ALA A 121 -19.49 -15.84 -2.85
CA ALA A 121 -20.69 -15.53 -3.64
C ALA A 121 -21.40 -14.24 -3.23
N LEU A 122 -20.98 -13.60 -2.13
CA LEU A 122 -21.64 -12.39 -1.64
C LEU A 122 -21.37 -11.20 -2.57
N PRO A 123 -22.37 -10.36 -2.85
CA PRO A 123 -22.18 -9.09 -3.53
C PRO A 123 -21.46 -8.11 -2.60
N LEU A 124 -20.78 -7.11 -3.18
CA LEU A 124 -19.97 -6.16 -2.38
C LEU A 124 -20.79 -5.36 -1.37
N GLU A 125 -22.04 -5.09 -1.66
CA GLU A 125 -22.95 -4.38 -0.75
C GLU A 125 -23.22 -5.14 0.55
N ALA A 126 -23.16 -6.47 0.52
CA ALA A 126 -23.38 -7.34 1.69
C ALA A 126 -22.13 -7.48 2.58
N LEU A 127 -20.96 -6.97 2.14
CA LEU A 127 -19.72 -7.06 2.91
C LEU A 127 -19.63 -5.96 3.96
N SER A 128 -19.12 -6.29 5.15
CA SER A 128 -18.69 -5.28 6.11
C SER A 128 -17.51 -4.46 5.55
N GLY A 129 -17.22 -3.28 6.15
CA GLY A 129 -16.06 -2.47 5.75
C GLY A 129 -14.75 -3.24 5.83
N GLY A 130 -14.53 -3.99 6.92
CA GLY A 130 -13.33 -4.81 7.10
C GLY A 130 -13.26 -5.99 6.12
N GLN A 131 -14.39 -6.64 5.80
CA GLN A 131 -14.42 -7.70 4.79
C GLN A 131 -14.08 -7.17 3.39
N LEU A 132 -14.63 -6.01 3.01
CA LEU A 132 -14.30 -5.37 1.75
C LEU A 132 -12.81 -4.97 1.70
N GLN A 133 -12.28 -4.41 2.77
CA GLN A 133 -10.87 -4.04 2.86
C GLN A 133 -9.97 -5.27 2.71
N ARG A 134 -10.28 -6.37 3.39
CA ARG A 134 -9.55 -7.65 3.22
C ARG A 134 -9.68 -8.20 1.79
N ALA A 135 -10.83 -8.04 1.14
CA ALA A 135 -11.00 -8.44 -0.26
C ALA A 135 -10.13 -7.62 -1.22
N LEU A 136 -9.98 -6.32 -0.99
CA LEU A 136 -9.09 -5.45 -1.76
C LEU A 136 -7.61 -5.82 -1.55
N LEU A 137 -7.22 -6.13 -0.32
CA LEU A 137 -5.88 -6.63 -0.01
C LEU A 137 -5.63 -8.02 -0.61
N ALA A 138 -6.62 -8.92 -0.58
CA ALA A 138 -6.58 -10.22 -1.23
C ALA A 138 -6.41 -10.11 -2.75
N ARG A 139 -7.13 -9.17 -3.39
CA ARG A 139 -6.94 -8.86 -4.81
C ARG A 139 -5.51 -8.42 -5.10
N LEU A 140 -4.95 -7.56 -4.25
CA LEU A 140 -3.58 -7.09 -4.39
C LEU A 140 -2.56 -8.21 -4.18
N ASP A 141 -2.82 -9.12 -3.24
CA ASP A 141 -2.01 -10.30 -2.96
C ASP A 141 -1.89 -11.21 -4.19
N LEU A 142 -2.97 -11.35 -4.96
CA LEU A 142 -2.99 -12.12 -6.21
C LEU A 142 -2.22 -11.45 -7.35
N THR A 143 -1.88 -10.17 -7.26
CA THR A 143 -1.01 -9.56 -8.26
C THR A 143 0.43 -10.04 -8.07
N ASP A 144 1.20 -10.13 -9.16
CA ASP A 144 2.65 -10.38 -9.06
C ASP A 144 3.45 -9.06 -8.96
N ALA A 145 2.82 -8.01 -8.44
CA ALA A 145 3.43 -6.70 -8.30
C ALA A 145 4.64 -6.75 -7.36
N ARG A 146 5.77 -6.23 -7.85
CA ARG A 146 7.02 -6.13 -7.07
C ARG A 146 7.06 -4.93 -6.14
N LEU A 147 6.29 -3.90 -6.44
CA LEU A 147 6.11 -2.71 -5.63
C LEU A 147 4.64 -2.60 -5.20
N LEU A 148 4.41 -2.51 -3.91
CA LEU A 148 3.10 -2.28 -3.32
C LEU A 148 3.07 -0.90 -2.67
N LEU A 149 2.16 -0.04 -3.13
CA LEU A 149 1.91 1.30 -2.60
C LEU A 149 0.56 1.28 -1.89
N LEU A 150 0.58 1.37 -0.57
CA LEU A 150 -0.59 1.15 0.27
C LEU A 150 -0.91 2.41 1.08
N ASP A 151 -2.09 2.98 0.85
CA ASP A 151 -2.54 4.19 1.52
C ASP A 151 -3.58 3.82 2.59
N GLU A 152 -3.17 3.83 3.85
CA GLU A 152 -3.95 3.47 5.04
C GLU A 152 -4.67 2.10 4.91
N PRO A 153 -3.94 1.02 4.60
CA PRO A 153 -4.54 -0.29 4.35
C PRO A 153 -5.29 -0.87 5.55
N GLU A 154 -4.98 -0.42 6.76
CA GLU A 154 -5.54 -0.88 8.02
C GLU A 154 -6.76 -0.09 8.53
N ALA A 155 -7.11 1.05 7.90
CA ALA A 155 -8.08 2.00 8.46
C ALA A 155 -9.48 1.41 8.72
N ALA A 156 -9.91 0.40 7.94
CA ALA A 156 -11.21 -0.25 8.10
C ALA A 156 -11.14 -1.63 8.79
N LEU A 157 -9.94 -2.02 9.25
CA LEU A 157 -9.71 -3.33 9.86
C LEU A 157 -9.81 -3.24 11.39
N ASP A 158 -10.40 -4.27 12.00
CA ASP A 158 -10.30 -4.52 13.43
C ASP A 158 -8.87 -4.98 13.83
N ALA A 159 -8.61 -5.15 15.11
CA ALA A 159 -7.28 -5.51 15.62
C ALA A 159 -6.76 -6.83 15.00
N GLU A 160 -7.64 -7.82 14.81
CA GLU A 160 -7.26 -9.09 14.18
C GLU A 160 -6.92 -8.91 12.70
N GLY A 161 -7.74 -8.15 11.97
CA GLY A 161 -7.49 -7.81 10.57
C GLY A 161 -6.22 -6.99 10.37
N GLN A 162 -5.90 -6.07 11.29
CA GLN A 162 -4.64 -5.33 11.27
C GLN A 162 -3.44 -6.25 11.49
N ALA A 163 -3.50 -7.16 12.47
CA ALA A 163 -2.45 -8.14 12.70
C ALA A 163 -2.23 -9.04 11.47
N LEU A 164 -3.32 -9.53 10.86
CA LEU A 164 -3.28 -10.32 9.62
C LEU A 164 -2.62 -9.54 8.47
N PHE A 165 -2.98 -8.26 8.30
CA PHE A 165 -2.36 -7.39 7.28
C PHE A 165 -0.85 -7.27 7.49
N TRP A 166 -0.38 -6.94 8.70
CA TRP A 166 1.04 -6.76 8.97
C TRP A 166 1.83 -8.06 8.83
N GLN A 167 1.27 -9.18 9.28
CA GLN A 167 1.86 -10.50 9.05
C GLN A 167 2.02 -10.76 7.54
N ARG A 168 1.00 -10.44 6.74
CA ARG A 168 1.08 -10.62 5.28
C ARG A 168 2.05 -9.64 4.63
N ALA A 169 2.13 -8.41 5.10
CA ALA A 169 3.10 -7.42 4.63
C ALA A 169 4.55 -7.90 4.81
N ARG A 170 4.86 -8.51 5.96
CA ARG A 170 6.16 -9.14 6.20
C ARG A 170 6.42 -10.35 5.28
N GLN A 171 5.39 -11.14 4.98
CA GLN A 171 5.53 -12.25 4.02
C GLN A 171 5.80 -11.71 2.61
N TRP A 172 5.09 -10.68 2.15
CA TRP A 172 5.36 -10.02 0.86
C TRP A 172 6.81 -9.50 0.79
N GLN A 173 7.30 -8.90 1.86
CA GLN A 173 8.68 -8.47 1.95
C GLN A 173 9.65 -9.67 1.83
N ALA A 174 9.41 -10.76 2.56
CA ALA A 174 10.21 -11.98 2.50
C ALA A 174 10.16 -12.65 1.10
N GLU A 175 9.05 -12.48 0.36
CA GLU A 175 8.91 -12.86 -1.05
C GLU A 175 9.68 -11.93 -2.01
N GLY A 176 10.37 -10.90 -1.49
CA GLY A 176 11.17 -9.93 -2.27
C GLY A 176 10.36 -8.76 -2.82
N ARG A 177 9.10 -8.57 -2.41
CA ARG A 177 8.32 -7.39 -2.79
C ARG A 177 8.77 -6.18 -1.98
N THR A 178 8.67 -5.01 -2.56
CA THR A 178 8.93 -3.72 -1.90
C THR A 178 7.60 -3.09 -1.50
N LEU A 179 7.49 -2.62 -0.27
CA LEU A 179 6.28 -2.02 0.25
C LEU A 179 6.51 -0.59 0.72
N LEU A 180 5.64 0.32 0.32
CA LEU A 180 5.55 1.68 0.84
C LEU A 180 4.14 1.87 1.39
N VAL A 181 4.02 2.00 2.72
CA VAL A 181 2.75 1.95 3.45
C VAL A 181 2.52 3.26 4.18
N VAL A 182 1.50 4.01 3.81
CA VAL A 182 1.04 5.14 4.63
C VAL A 182 0.27 4.57 5.81
N SER A 183 0.69 4.90 7.02
CA SER A 183 0.02 4.47 8.26
C SER A 183 0.05 5.58 9.31
N HIS A 184 -1.00 5.63 10.14
CA HIS A 184 -1.09 6.52 11.30
C HIS A 184 -0.76 5.82 12.63
N ALA A 185 -0.73 4.49 12.64
CA ALA A 185 -0.59 3.68 13.86
C ALA A 185 0.88 3.50 14.29
N VAL A 186 1.62 4.59 14.48
CA VAL A 186 3.08 4.58 14.67
C VAL A 186 3.55 3.81 15.91
N GLY A 187 2.75 3.81 17.00
CA GLY A 187 3.17 3.25 18.29
C GLY A 187 3.34 1.72 18.32
N HIS A 188 2.62 1.00 17.47
CA HIS A 188 2.64 -0.47 17.41
C HIS A 188 3.40 -1.02 16.19
N LEU A 189 3.90 -0.14 15.31
CA LEU A 189 4.52 -0.54 14.04
C LEU A 189 6.00 -0.87 14.15
N SER A 190 6.65 -0.56 15.26
CA SER A 190 8.09 -0.77 15.44
C SER A 190 8.52 -2.22 15.26
N ASP A 191 7.63 -3.17 15.49
CA ASP A 191 7.91 -4.60 15.38
C ASP A 191 7.72 -5.13 13.95
N TRP A 192 7.04 -4.35 13.12
CA TRP A 192 6.68 -4.73 11.75
C TRP A 192 7.48 -4.02 10.66
N LEU A 193 8.15 -2.90 10.98
CA LEU A 193 8.77 -2.01 10.01
C LEU A 193 10.28 -1.95 10.16
N ASP A 194 10.98 -1.87 9.04
CA ASP A 194 12.43 -1.64 9.02
C ASP A 194 12.74 -0.15 9.03
N ASN A 195 12.05 0.62 8.17
CA ASN A 195 12.29 2.04 7.95
C ASN A 195 10.99 2.84 8.00
N ALA A 196 11.11 4.12 8.31
CA ALA A 196 10.03 5.08 8.14
C ALA A 196 10.52 6.33 7.40
N LEU A 197 9.71 6.80 6.47
CA LEU A 197 9.82 8.08 5.80
C LEU A 197 8.90 9.08 6.50
N LEU A 198 9.49 9.97 7.28
CA LEU A 198 8.77 11.07 7.91
C LEU A 198 8.56 12.17 6.89
N VAL A 199 7.32 12.59 6.68
CA VAL A 199 6.93 13.64 5.72
C VAL A 199 6.36 14.83 6.49
N SER A 200 6.98 16.00 6.33
CA SER A 200 6.55 17.25 6.95
C SER A 200 6.77 18.45 6.02
N ALA A 201 6.19 19.61 6.38
CA ALA A 201 6.41 20.85 5.64
C ALA A 201 7.88 21.33 5.68
N GLN A 202 8.66 20.90 6.67
CA GLN A 202 10.09 21.23 6.83
C GLN A 202 11.00 20.30 6.00
N GLY A 203 10.47 19.18 5.52
CA GLY A 203 11.20 18.21 4.72
C GLY A 203 10.82 16.77 5.02
N CYS A 204 11.56 15.86 4.39
CA CYS A 204 11.36 14.43 4.57
C CYS A 204 12.64 13.79 5.12
N ILE A 205 12.47 12.84 6.03
CA ILE A 205 13.57 12.10 6.66
C ILE A 205 13.28 10.60 6.54
N LEU A 206 14.18 9.87 5.89
CA LEU A 206 14.16 8.41 5.91
C LEU A 206 15.11 7.93 7.01
N ALA A 207 14.60 7.14 7.94
CA ALA A 207 15.40 6.55 9.00
C ALA A 207 14.91 5.15 9.40
N PRO A 208 15.77 4.29 9.96
CA PRO A 208 15.37 3.06 10.61
C PRO A 208 14.35 3.34 11.73
N VAL A 209 13.34 2.50 11.88
CA VAL A 209 12.31 2.69 12.92
C VAL A 209 12.94 2.66 14.32
N SER A 210 14.02 1.90 14.51
CA SER A 210 14.78 1.83 15.77
C SER A 210 15.34 3.20 16.21
N GLU A 211 15.68 4.08 15.28
CA GLU A 211 16.20 5.43 15.56
C GLU A 211 15.09 6.46 15.80
N LEU A 212 13.86 6.12 15.44
CA LEU A 212 12.71 7.00 15.57
C LEU A 212 11.93 6.79 16.88
N ARG A 213 12.36 5.84 17.72
CA ARG A 213 11.80 5.59 19.06
C ARG A 213 12.10 6.78 19.96
N GLY A 214 11.07 7.53 20.34
CA GLY A 214 11.18 8.70 21.23
C GLY A 214 10.54 9.94 20.62
N ALA A 215 10.75 11.10 21.24
CA ALA A 215 10.09 12.40 21.02
C ALA A 215 9.98 12.91 19.55
N ARG A 216 10.54 12.23 18.56
CA ARG A 216 10.42 12.60 17.14
C ARG A 216 9.13 12.06 16.49
N LEU A 217 8.63 10.88 16.89
CA LEU A 217 7.40 10.32 16.31
C LEU A 217 6.16 11.05 16.81
N GLU A 218 6.14 11.43 18.09
CA GLU A 218 5.00 12.17 18.69
C GLU A 218 4.84 13.60 18.15
N ARG A 219 5.91 14.19 17.58
CA ARG A 219 5.86 15.54 16.98
C ARG A 219 5.44 15.56 15.51
N VAL A 220 5.35 14.41 14.85
CA VAL A 220 5.09 14.29 13.40
C VAL A 220 3.79 13.54 13.12
N ALA A 221 3.24 12.80 14.09
CA ALA A 221 1.92 12.17 14.06
C ALA A 221 0.86 13.17 14.51
#